data_98355898d33f33a51e9bb9f9b22de607
#
_entry.id   98355898d33f33a51e9bb9f9b22de607
#
_cell.length_a   1.000
_cell.length_b   1.000
_cell.length_c   1.000
_cell.angle_alpha   90.00
_cell.angle_beta   90.00
_cell.angle_gamma   90.00
#
_symmetry.space_group_name_H-M   'P 1'
#
loop_
_entity.id
_entity.type
_entity.pdbx_description
1 polymer ?
#
loop_
_entity_poly.entity_id
_entity_poly.type
_entity_poly.pdbx_seq_one_letter_code
_entity_poly.pdbx_strand_id
1 'polypeptide(L)'
;KRIEKLATKLRRYTQMLSDGNLTLDQWQASVREAIKTVHIQNAIIGKGGRDNMTASDYGKIGQRLRQEYAYLQGFASDLLEQRASLPMALARVGLYAESSRGSYWQGTELRQQEQGYSLMRRILDPQAQHCDDCVRYARAGLVAIGSLPLPGQRCECRARCRCSVEYMRQQPPSVPA
;
A
#
# COMPACT_ATOMS: atom_id res chain seq x y z
N LYS A 1 2.78 -9.29 10.74
CA LYS A 1 4.10 -9.99 10.69
C LYS A 1 5.01 -9.56 9.52
N ARG A 2 4.55 -9.56 8.23
CA ARG A 2 5.43 -9.20 7.08
C ARG A 2 5.76 -7.71 7.04
N ILE A 3 4.75 -6.86 7.17
CA ILE A 3 4.90 -5.39 7.23
C ILE A 3 5.78 -5.00 8.42
N GLU A 4 5.58 -5.57 9.57
CA GLU A 4 6.40 -5.35 10.77
C GLU A 4 7.87 -5.75 10.55
N LYS A 5 8.11 -6.94 9.95
CA LYS A 5 9.47 -7.38 9.60
C LYS A 5 10.14 -6.40 8.64
N LEU A 6 9.40 -5.90 7.64
CA LEU A 6 9.94 -4.88 6.75
C LEU A 6 10.22 -3.57 7.50
N ALA A 7 9.28 -3.08 8.30
CA ALA A 7 9.48 -1.85 9.07
C ALA A 7 10.74 -1.94 9.96
N THR A 8 10.94 -3.07 10.63
CA THR A 8 12.15 -3.33 11.43
C THR A 8 13.40 -3.31 10.56
N LYS A 9 13.38 -3.98 9.39
CA LYS A 9 14.51 -4.00 8.46
C LYS A 9 14.86 -2.60 7.95
N LEU A 10 13.85 -1.81 7.57
CA LEU A 10 14.05 -0.44 7.08
C LEU A 10 14.61 0.49 8.17
N ARG A 11 14.12 0.37 9.41
CA ARG A 11 14.66 1.12 10.54
C ARG A 11 16.12 0.75 10.82
N ARG A 12 16.46 -0.54 10.72
CA ARG A 12 17.86 -0.99 10.86
C ARG A 12 18.78 -0.35 9.80
N TYR A 13 18.36 -0.32 8.53
CA TYR A 13 19.13 0.36 7.49
C TYR A 13 19.30 1.84 7.78
N THR A 14 18.26 2.51 8.28
CA THR A 14 18.32 3.93 8.63
C THR A 14 19.22 4.19 9.84
N GLN A 15 19.24 3.28 10.82
CA GLN A 15 20.19 3.34 11.92
C GLN A 15 21.62 3.15 11.42
N MET A 16 21.88 2.17 10.54
CA MET A 16 23.20 1.94 9.95
C MET A 16 23.71 3.15 9.15
N LEU A 17 22.83 3.87 8.46
CA LEU A 17 23.16 5.14 7.80
C LEU A 17 23.58 6.20 8.84
N SER A 18 22.81 6.35 9.91
CA SER A 18 23.11 7.30 11.00
C SER A 18 24.44 7.00 11.70
N ASP A 19 24.77 5.72 11.85
CA ASP A 19 26.01 5.24 12.48
C ASP A 19 27.23 5.27 11.53
N GLY A 20 27.05 5.73 10.28
CA GLY A 20 28.09 5.76 9.26
C GLY A 20 28.47 4.40 8.66
N ASN A 21 27.70 3.33 8.96
CA ASN A 21 27.92 1.98 8.44
C ASN A 21 27.36 1.76 7.03
N LEU A 22 26.56 2.70 6.52
CA LEU A 22 26.08 2.75 5.14
C LEU A 22 26.27 4.17 4.61
N THR A 23 26.61 4.28 3.33
CA THR A 23 26.50 5.57 2.62
C THR A 23 25.01 5.84 2.30
N LEU A 24 24.67 7.09 1.98
CA LEU A 24 23.31 7.45 1.58
C LEU A 24 22.83 6.66 0.36
N ASP A 25 23.70 6.46 -0.65
CA ASP A 25 23.40 5.68 -1.85
C ASP A 25 23.13 4.21 -1.52
N GLN A 26 23.95 3.60 -0.67
CA GLN A 26 23.76 2.22 -0.21
C GLN A 26 22.46 2.05 0.57
N TRP A 27 22.16 3.02 1.46
CA TRP A 27 20.89 3.05 2.18
C TRP A 27 19.72 3.16 1.22
N GLN A 28 19.74 4.11 0.28
CA GLN A 28 18.67 4.33 -0.68
C GLN A 28 18.43 3.10 -1.56
N ALA A 29 19.49 2.47 -2.06
CA ALA A 29 19.41 1.23 -2.83
C ALA A 29 18.79 0.09 -2.02
N SER A 30 19.22 -0.09 -0.76
CA SER A 30 18.71 -1.14 0.15
C SER A 30 17.24 -0.95 0.50
N VAL A 31 16.84 0.30 0.79
CA VAL A 31 15.44 0.66 1.09
C VAL A 31 14.57 0.45 -0.15
N ARG A 32 15.03 0.89 -1.34
CA ARG A 32 14.34 0.73 -2.62
C ARG A 32 14.04 -0.73 -2.95
N GLU A 33 15.04 -1.61 -2.81
CA GLU A 33 14.86 -3.05 -3.07
C GLU A 33 13.91 -3.71 -2.05
N ALA A 34 13.99 -3.32 -0.79
CA ALA A 34 13.10 -3.81 0.24
C ALA A 34 11.64 -3.38 0.02
N ILE A 35 11.39 -2.12 -0.38
CA ILE A 35 10.08 -1.62 -0.78
C ILE A 35 9.54 -2.42 -1.96
N LYS A 36 10.31 -2.55 -3.04
CA LYS A 36 9.92 -3.31 -4.24
C LYS A 36 9.48 -4.72 -3.88
N THR A 37 10.31 -5.44 -3.12
CA THR A 37 10.05 -6.83 -2.75
C THR A 37 8.73 -6.97 -2.01
N VAL A 38 8.45 -6.13 -1.01
CA VAL A 38 7.22 -6.27 -0.21
C VAL A 38 5.97 -5.86 -0.98
N HIS A 39 6.06 -4.84 -1.84
CA HIS A 39 4.93 -4.43 -2.68
C HIS A 39 4.53 -5.55 -3.65
N ILE A 40 5.51 -6.16 -4.33
CA ILE A 40 5.28 -7.31 -5.21
C ILE A 40 4.68 -8.48 -4.42
N GLN A 41 5.26 -8.83 -3.27
CA GLN A 41 4.76 -9.95 -2.44
C GLN A 41 3.34 -9.71 -1.95
N ASN A 42 2.99 -8.49 -1.52
CA ASN A 42 1.65 -8.18 -1.07
C ASN A 42 0.64 -8.18 -2.22
N ALA A 43 1.00 -7.73 -3.40
CA ALA A 43 0.16 -7.83 -4.58
C ALA A 43 -0.11 -9.29 -4.98
N ILE A 44 0.93 -10.14 -4.97
CA ILE A 44 0.81 -11.58 -5.22
C ILE A 44 -0.18 -12.23 -4.23
N ILE A 45 -0.09 -11.88 -2.93
CA ILE A 45 -1.01 -12.41 -1.92
C ILE A 45 -2.44 -11.93 -2.20
N GLY A 46 -2.63 -10.64 -2.45
CA GLY A 46 -3.93 -10.09 -2.80
C GLY A 46 -4.54 -10.77 -4.03
N LYS A 47 -3.72 -11.03 -5.03
CA LYS A 47 -4.12 -11.72 -6.28
C LYS A 47 -4.44 -13.22 -6.07
N GLY A 48 -4.04 -13.81 -4.92
CA GLY A 48 -4.28 -15.22 -4.60
C GLY A 48 -3.15 -16.16 -5.03
N GLY A 49 -1.99 -15.64 -5.35
CA GLY A 49 -0.79 -16.44 -5.70
C GLY A 49 -0.02 -15.88 -6.89
N ARG A 50 1.21 -16.35 -7.05
CA ARG A 50 2.10 -15.92 -8.14
C ARG A 50 1.56 -16.32 -9.51
N ASP A 51 0.98 -17.52 -9.61
CA ASP A 51 0.49 -18.09 -10.87
C ASP A 51 -0.73 -17.32 -11.42
N ASN A 52 -1.39 -16.54 -10.58
CA ASN A 52 -2.50 -15.66 -10.96
C ASN A 52 -2.04 -14.27 -11.43
N MET A 53 -0.74 -13.98 -11.37
CA MET A 53 -0.18 -12.68 -11.76
C MET A 53 0.07 -12.61 -13.27
N THR A 54 -0.39 -11.54 -13.90
CA THR A 54 -0.12 -11.23 -15.31
C THR A 54 0.96 -10.17 -15.46
N ALA A 55 1.52 -10.02 -16.66
CA ALA A 55 2.46 -8.92 -16.97
C ALA A 55 1.82 -7.53 -16.73
N SER A 56 0.53 -7.38 -17.03
CA SER A 56 -0.24 -6.16 -16.76
C SER A 56 -0.31 -5.86 -15.26
N ASP A 57 -0.50 -6.87 -14.41
CA ASP A 57 -0.54 -6.70 -12.95
C ASP A 57 0.81 -6.20 -12.42
N TYR A 58 1.91 -6.79 -12.89
CA TYR A 58 3.26 -6.29 -12.55
C TYR A 58 3.48 -4.86 -13.04
N GLY A 59 2.96 -4.48 -14.20
CA GLY A 59 2.99 -3.11 -14.72
C GLY A 59 2.30 -2.11 -13.78
N LYS A 60 1.12 -2.46 -13.27
CA LYS A 60 0.36 -1.63 -12.30
C LYS A 60 1.12 -1.48 -10.98
N ILE A 61 1.78 -2.54 -10.48
CA ILE A 61 2.64 -2.47 -9.31
C ILE A 61 3.84 -1.55 -9.57
N GLY A 62 4.44 -1.65 -10.76
CA GLY A 62 5.54 -0.79 -11.19
C GLY A 62 5.17 0.70 -11.20
N GLN A 63 3.94 1.05 -11.60
CA GLN A 63 3.45 2.43 -11.52
C GLN A 63 3.39 2.94 -10.07
N ARG A 64 2.90 2.11 -9.15
CA ARG A 64 2.88 2.45 -7.72
C ARG A 64 4.30 2.60 -7.16
N LEU A 65 5.21 1.70 -7.50
CA LEU A 65 6.60 1.76 -7.05
C LEU A 65 7.31 3.02 -7.51
N ARG A 66 7.01 3.54 -8.70
CA ARG A 66 7.57 4.83 -9.16
C ARG A 66 7.23 5.97 -8.21
N GLN A 67 6.01 6.01 -7.69
CA GLN A 67 5.60 7.02 -6.70
C GLN A 67 6.32 6.84 -5.37
N GLU A 68 6.43 5.60 -4.87
CA GLU A 68 7.19 5.30 -3.64
C GLU A 68 8.67 5.71 -3.78
N TYR A 69 9.26 5.49 -4.96
CA TYR A 69 10.65 5.87 -5.21
C TYR A 69 10.86 7.37 -5.31
N ALA A 70 9.89 8.11 -5.86
CA ALA A 70 9.94 9.58 -5.85
C ALA A 70 9.90 10.13 -4.41
N TYR A 71 9.04 9.57 -3.55
CA TYR A 71 9.02 9.91 -2.13
C TYR A 71 10.33 9.55 -1.41
N LEU A 72 10.92 8.39 -1.74
CA LEU A 72 12.20 7.96 -1.17
C LEU A 72 13.33 8.90 -1.58
N GLN A 73 13.33 9.38 -2.82
CA GLN A 73 14.34 10.33 -3.30
C GLN A 73 14.24 11.66 -2.54
N GLY A 74 13.05 12.21 -2.36
CA GLY A 74 12.83 13.40 -1.54
C GLY A 74 13.25 13.19 -0.08
N PHE A 75 13.02 11.99 0.46
CA PHE A 75 13.47 11.65 1.81
C PHE A 75 15.01 11.55 1.91
N ALA A 76 15.67 10.99 0.90
CA ALA A 76 17.14 10.96 0.84
C ALA A 76 17.74 12.39 0.82
N SER A 77 17.11 13.31 0.07
CA SER A 77 17.52 14.73 0.09
C SER A 77 17.34 15.38 1.47
N ASP A 78 16.21 15.06 2.16
CA ASP A 78 16.00 15.58 3.54
C ASP A 78 17.05 15.06 4.52
N LEU A 79 17.52 13.81 4.36
CA LEU A 79 18.59 13.24 5.16
C LEU A 79 19.94 13.90 4.86
N LEU A 80 20.27 14.07 3.58
CA LEU A 80 21.50 14.71 3.13
C LEU A 80 21.62 16.15 3.66
N GLU A 81 20.54 16.90 3.62
CA GLU A 81 20.46 18.29 4.06
C GLU A 81 20.17 18.43 5.56
N GLN A 82 20.21 17.33 6.31
CA GLN A 82 19.97 17.27 7.76
C GLN A 82 18.63 17.86 8.22
N ARG A 83 17.62 17.86 7.33
CA ARG A 83 16.24 18.32 7.63
C ARG A 83 15.44 17.32 8.45
N ALA A 84 15.88 16.08 8.54
CA ALA A 84 15.22 15.03 9.32
C ALA A 84 16.13 14.51 10.43
N SER A 85 15.69 14.65 11.69
CA SER A 85 16.36 14.01 12.82
C SER A 85 16.22 12.48 12.73
N LEU A 86 17.10 11.74 13.42
CA LEU A 86 17.04 10.27 13.42
C LEU A 86 15.67 9.72 13.86
N PRO A 87 15.02 10.21 14.94
CA PRO A 87 13.67 9.74 15.27
C PRO A 87 12.64 9.98 14.16
N MET A 88 12.69 11.13 13.49
CA MET A 88 11.83 11.42 12.33
C MET A 88 12.11 10.48 11.17
N ALA A 89 13.40 10.21 10.89
CA ALA A 89 13.81 9.30 9.83
C ALA A 89 13.33 7.86 10.11
N LEU A 90 13.47 7.37 11.34
CA LEU A 90 12.99 6.04 11.75
C LEU A 90 11.46 5.93 11.69
N ALA A 91 10.73 6.99 12.02
CA ALA A 91 9.29 7.03 11.87
C ALA A 91 8.87 7.03 10.39
N ARG A 92 9.50 7.89 9.57
CA ARG A 92 9.17 8.06 8.15
C ARG A 92 9.47 6.79 7.33
N VAL A 93 10.62 6.14 7.57
CA VAL A 93 10.97 4.91 6.85
C VAL A 93 9.98 3.77 7.12
N GLY A 94 9.37 3.72 8.30
CA GLY A 94 8.33 2.74 8.64
C GLY A 94 7.07 2.87 7.78
N LEU A 95 6.75 4.08 7.29
CA LEU A 95 5.57 4.31 6.45
C LEU A 95 5.67 3.60 5.10
N TYR A 96 6.87 3.38 4.56
CA TYR A 96 7.05 2.59 3.33
C TYR A 96 6.65 1.12 3.51
N ALA A 97 6.81 0.56 4.70
CA ALA A 97 6.32 -0.79 4.99
C ALA A 97 4.77 -0.81 5.02
N GLU A 98 4.17 0.18 5.66
CA GLU A 98 2.71 0.29 5.76
C GLU A 98 2.05 0.56 4.39
N SER A 99 2.66 1.36 3.51
CA SER A 99 2.13 1.69 2.18
C SER A 99 1.93 0.44 1.30
N SER A 100 2.69 -0.63 1.57
CA SER A 100 2.58 -1.90 0.84
C SER A 100 1.22 -2.61 1.00
N ARG A 101 0.41 -2.24 2.01
CA ARG A 101 -1.00 -2.69 2.12
C ARG A 101 -1.82 -2.31 0.89
N GLY A 102 -1.54 -1.15 0.30
CA GLY A 102 -2.23 -0.73 -0.91
C GLY A 102 -1.97 -1.67 -2.10
N SER A 103 -0.82 -2.32 -2.17
CA SER A 103 -0.54 -3.34 -3.19
C SER A 103 -1.30 -4.64 -2.95
N TYR A 104 -1.52 -5.02 -1.68
CA TYR A 104 -2.41 -6.13 -1.34
C TYR A 104 -3.84 -5.86 -1.83
N TRP A 105 -4.39 -4.69 -1.53
CA TRP A 105 -5.74 -4.32 -1.96
C TRP A 105 -5.85 -4.23 -3.48
N GLN A 106 -4.83 -3.72 -4.16
CA GLN A 106 -4.77 -3.69 -5.63
C GLN A 106 -4.81 -5.10 -6.22
N GLY A 107 -4.02 -6.03 -5.70
CA GLY A 107 -4.06 -7.43 -6.11
C GLY A 107 -5.43 -8.09 -5.83
N THR A 108 -6.02 -7.79 -4.66
CA THR A 108 -7.34 -8.29 -4.29
C THR A 108 -8.42 -7.79 -5.26
N GLU A 109 -8.44 -6.49 -5.58
CA GLU A 109 -9.41 -5.92 -6.52
C GLU A 109 -9.30 -6.58 -7.90
N LEU A 110 -8.09 -6.74 -8.43
CA LEU A 110 -7.86 -7.40 -9.71
C LEU A 110 -8.39 -8.84 -9.72
N ARG A 111 -8.14 -9.59 -8.64
CA ARG A 111 -8.69 -10.95 -8.50
C ARG A 111 -10.21 -10.96 -8.46
N GLN A 112 -10.81 -10.05 -7.71
CA GLN A 112 -12.28 -9.98 -7.60
C GLN A 112 -12.92 -9.63 -8.94
N GLN A 113 -12.36 -8.70 -9.70
CA GLN A 113 -12.81 -8.37 -11.06
C GLN A 113 -12.79 -9.60 -11.98
N GLU A 114 -11.70 -10.36 -11.97
CA GLU A 114 -11.56 -11.61 -12.78
C GLU A 114 -12.57 -12.70 -12.36
N GLN A 115 -12.94 -12.72 -11.07
CA GLN A 115 -13.94 -13.65 -10.54
C GLN A 115 -15.38 -13.17 -10.74
N GLY A 116 -15.60 -12.06 -11.47
CA GLY A 116 -16.93 -11.56 -11.81
C GLY A 116 -17.62 -10.75 -10.69
N TYR A 117 -16.86 -10.27 -9.71
CA TYR A 117 -17.37 -9.30 -8.76
C TYR A 117 -17.44 -7.92 -9.44
N SER A 118 -18.55 -7.23 -9.30
CA SER A 118 -18.83 -5.96 -9.97
C SER A 118 -19.07 -4.79 -9.03
N LEU A 119 -19.30 -5.07 -7.75
CA LEU A 119 -19.57 -4.08 -6.74
C LEU A 119 -18.51 -4.12 -5.63
N MET A 120 -18.28 -2.96 -5.01
CA MET A 120 -17.40 -2.81 -3.86
C MET A 120 -17.98 -1.84 -2.84
N ARG A 121 -17.61 -1.98 -1.58
CA ARG A 121 -17.84 -0.97 -0.55
C ARG A 121 -16.64 -0.86 0.40
N ARG A 122 -16.45 0.34 0.95
CA ARG A 122 -15.45 0.59 1.99
C ARG A 122 -16.00 0.18 3.35
N ILE A 123 -15.22 -0.61 4.10
CA ILE A 123 -15.52 -0.99 5.48
C ILE A 123 -14.55 -0.28 6.41
N LEU A 124 -15.07 0.45 7.38
CA LEU A 124 -14.28 1.08 8.42
C LEU A 124 -13.87 0.04 9.48
N ASP A 125 -12.63 0.11 9.96
CA ASP A 125 -12.18 -0.68 11.11
C ASP A 125 -12.76 -0.07 12.40
N PRO A 126 -13.61 -0.77 13.15
CA PRO A 126 -14.26 -0.21 14.34
C PRO A 126 -13.28 0.15 15.47
N GLN A 127 -12.04 -0.34 15.40
CA GLN A 127 -11.00 -0.07 16.40
C GLN A 127 -10.04 1.05 15.99
N ALA A 128 -10.26 1.70 14.84
CA ALA A 128 -9.38 2.73 14.33
C ALA A 128 -10.07 4.09 14.23
N GLN A 129 -9.29 5.16 14.41
CA GLN A 129 -9.73 6.50 14.03
C GLN A 129 -9.70 6.62 12.49
N HIS A 130 -10.70 7.27 11.93
CA HIS A 130 -10.86 7.44 10.50
C HIS A 130 -10.80 8.91 10.11
N CYS A 131 -10.14 9.21 8.99
CA CYS A 131 -10.19 10.52 8.37
C CYS A 131 -11.52 10.70 7.62
N ASP A 132 -11.85 11.95 7.30
CA ASP A 132 -13.11 12.31 6.63
C ASP A 132 -13.26 11.62 5.27
N ASP A 133 -12.18 11.45 4.52
CA ASP A 133 -12.21 10.68 3.27
C ASP A 133 -12.68 9.25 3.47
N CYS A 134 -12.14 8.54 4.49
CA CYS A 134 -12.53 7.16 4.75
C CYS A 134 -14.01 7.05 5.14
N VAL A 135 -14.50 7.99 5.95
CA VAL A 135 -15.93 8.07 6.32
C VAL A 135 -16.79 8.35 5.09
N ARG A 136 -16.39 9.28 4.23
CA ARG A 136 -17.08 9.60 2.97
C ARG A 136 -17.15 8.39 2.04
N TYR A 137 -16.04 7.66 1.86
CA TYR A 137 -16.01 6.45 1.03
C TYR A 137 -16.89 5.33 1.61
N ALA A 138 -16.95 5.18 2.93
CA ALA A 138 -17.84 4.20 3.56
C ALA A 138 -19.32 4.55 3.39
N ARG A 139 -19.67 5.84 3.48
CA ARG A 139 -21.03 6.34 3.26
C ARG A 139 -21.53 6.19 1.82
N ALA A 140 -20.62 6.07 0.85
CA ALA A 140 -21.01 5.81 -0.54
C ALA A 140 -21.71 4.46 -0.72
N GLY A 141 -21.60 3.55 0.25
CA GLY A 141 -22.25 2.23 0.21
C GLY A 141 -21.69 1.33 -0.89
N LEU A 142 -22.55 0.53 -1.51
CA LEU A 142 -22.18 -0.34 -2.63
C LEU A 142 -22.12 0.49 -3.93
N VAL A 143 -20.97 0.43 -4.57
CA VAL A 143 -20.69 1.13 -5.83
C VAL A 143 -19.96 0.18 -6.80
N ALA A 144 -19.83 0.57 -8.06
CA ALA A 144 -19.09 -0.22 -9.04
C ALA A 144 -17.63 -0.46 -8.59
N ILE A 145 -17.12 -1.66 -8.83
CA ILE A 145 -15.72 -1.99 -8.51
C ILE A 145 -14.76 -1.04 -9.25
N GLY A 146 -13.76 -0.55 -8.54
CA GLY A 146 -12.79 0.43 -9.07
C GLY A 146 -13.24 1.90 -8.97
N SER A 147 -14.51 2.20 -8.57
CA SER A 147 -15.00 3.58 -8.44
C SER A 147 -14.59 4.27 -7.15
N LEU A 148 -14.18 3.54 -6.11
CA LEU A 148 -13.61 4.10 -4.89
C LEU A 148 -12.10 3.87 -4.84
N PRO A 149 -11.32 4.84 -4.33
CA PRO A 149 -9.91 4.60 -4.06
C PRO A 149 -9.73 3.44 -3.08
N LEU A 150 -8.71 2.61 -3.29
CA LEU A 150 -8.39 1.54 -2.36
C LEU A 150 -7.82 2.07 -1.03
N PRO A 151 -7.89 1.30 0.09
CA PRO A 151 -7.32 1.72 1.36
C PRO A 151 -5.86 2.15 1.24
N GLY A 152 -5.55 3.32 1.77
CA GLY A 152 -4.19 3.88 1.74
C GLY A 152 -3.77 4.57 0.45
N GLN A 153 -4.67 4.70 -0.55
CA GLN A 153 -4.33 5.37 -1.81
C GLN A 153 -4.64 6.88 -1.78
N ARG A 154 -5.91 7.24 -1.74
CA ARG A 154 -6.39 8.62 -1.83
C ARG A 154 -7.26 8.97 -0.61
N CYS A 155 -6.71 8.80 0.57
CA CYS A 155 -7.30 9.23 1.82
C CYS A 155 -6.23 9.88 2.69
N GLU A 156 -6.59 10.80 3.55
CA GLU A 156 -5.67 11.51 4.45
C GLU A 156 -4.88 10.55 5.36
N CYS A 157 -5.46 9.40 5.72
CA CYS A 157 -4.75 8.36 6.47
C CYS A 157 -3.55 7.79 5.74
N ARG A 158 -3.52 7.83 4.38
CA ARG A 158 -2.46 7.28 3.53
C ARG A 158 -2.02 5.89 4.00
N ALA A 159 -0.71 5.68 4.21
CA ALA A 159 -0.14 4.40 4.66
C ALA A 159 -0.75 3.87 5.99
N ARG A 160 -1.30 4.74 6.83
CA ARG A 160 -1.91 4.37 8.12
C ARG A 160 -3.37 3.95 8.01
N CYS A 161 -3.95 3.91 6.80
CA CYS A 161 -5.34 3.52 6.61
C CYS A 161 -5.58 2.08 7.09
N ARG A 162 -6.57 1.89 7.95
CA ARG A 162 -6.97 0.58 8.53
C ARG A 162 -8.24 0.02 7.88
N CYS A 163 -8.89 0.79 7.00
CA CYS A 163 -10.09 0.34 6.32
C CYS A 163 -9.83 -0.92 5.49
N SER A 164 -10.90 -1.65 5.20
CA SER A 164 -10.93 -2.77 4.26
C SER A 164 -11.92 -2.50 3.12
N VAL A 165 -11.98 -3.41 2.16
CA VAL A 165 -12.93 -3.39 1.05
C VAL A 165 -13.64 -4.73 1.01
N GLU A 166 -14.95 -4.67 0.90
CA GLU A 166 -15.79 -5.82 0.63
C GLU A 166 -16.23 -5.76 -0.84
N TYR A 167 -16.25 -6.92 -1.49
CA TYR A 167 -16.63 -7.05 -2.89
C TYR A 167 -17.88 -7.93 -3.01
N MET A 168 -18.78 -7.56 -3.91
CA MET A 168 -20.04 -8.29 -4.14
C MET A 168 -20.30 -8.47 -5.62
N ARG A 169 -21.01 -9.56 -5.96
CA ARG A 169 -21.54 -9.76 -7.31
C ARG A 169 -22.88 -9.06 -7.42
N GLN A 170 -23.13 -8.44 -8.55
CA GLN A 170 -24.48 -7.98 -8.85
C GLN A 170 -25.41 -9.19 -9.00
N GLN A 171 -26.49 -9.24 -8.24
CA GLN A 171 -27.49 -10.28 -8.44
C GLN A 171 -28.15 -10.07 -9.82
N PRO A 172 -28.33 -11.13 -10.60
CA PRO A 172 -29.16 -11.02 -11.82
C PRO A 172 -30.53 -10.52 -11.41
N PRO A 173 -31.22 -9.73 -12.26
CA PRO A 173 -32.58 -9.33 -12.00
C PRO A 173 -33.42 -10.60 -11.82
N SER A 174 -34.20 -10.67 -10.73
CA SER A 174 -35.16 -11.75 -10.52
C SER A 174 -36.12 -11.74 -11.70
N VAL A 175 -36.11 -12.80 -12.51
CA VAL A 175 -37.09 -12.98 -13.56
C VAL A 175 -38.43 -13.20 -12.84
N PRO A 176 -39.44 -12.34 -13.02
CA PRO A 176 -40.77 -12.62 -12.46
C PRO A 176 -41.29 -13.89 -13.08
N ALA A 177 -41.83 -14.78 -12.25
CA ALA A 177 -42.46 -16.05 -12.66
C ALA A 177 -43.75 -15.80 -13.45
#